data_403fa777be5aa8eb1a0a820876d24544
#
_entry.id   403fa777be5aa8eb1a0a820876d24544
#
_cell.length_a   1.000
_cell.length_b   1.000
_cell.length_c   1.000
_cell.angle_alpha   90.00
_cell.angle_beta   90.00
_cell.angle_gamma   90.00
#
_symmetry.space_group_name_H-M   'P 1'
#
loop_
_entity.id
_entity.type
_entity.pdbx_description
1 polymer ?
#
loop_
_entity_poly.entity_id
_entity_poly.type
_entity_poly.pdbx_seq_one_letter_code
_entity_poly.pdbx_strand_id
1 'polypeptide(L)'
;MQLSFMEMSSPVGILKLVAHDHALVAVLWENENPKRVRLAELIKNNTHPVLLETAKQLDEYFQGKRTQFDLPLDFAGTEFQQKVWQALLTIPFGETRSYKEIAEQIGNVKAVRAVGAANGKNPISIIAPCHRVVGADGKLVGFAGGLDNKDVLLKLEKI
;
A
#
# COMPACT_ATOMS: atom_id res chain seq x y z
N MET A 1 -0.73 -20.79 -8.55
CA MET A 1 -0.69 -20.47 -7.12
C MET A 1 -2.04 -19.92 -6.69
N GLN A 2 -2.60 -20.51 -5.66
CA GLN A 2 -3.92 -20.13 -5.18
C GLN A 2 -3.83 -18.88 -4.31
N LEU A 3 -4.75 -17.93 -4.54
CA LEU A 3 -4.87 -16.72 -3.73
C LEU A 3 -6.11 -16.79 -2.85
N SER A 4 -5.92 -16.44 -1.59
CA SER A 4 -6.99 -16.34 -0.60
C SER A 4 -7.25 -14.88 -0.27
N PHE A 5 -8.48 -14.56 0.13
CA PHE A 5 -8.80 -13.20 0.55
C PHE A 5 -9.71 -13.19 1.77
N MET A 6 -9.67 -12.08 2.49
CA MET A 6 -10.67 -11.72 3.48
C MET A 6 -10.89 -10.21 3.44
N GLU A 7 -12.01 -9.77 3.98
CA GLU A 7 -12.33 -8.36 4.03
C GLU A 7 -12.37 -7.87 5.47
N MET A 8 -12.02 -6.60 5.67
CA MET A 8 -12.11 -5.97 6.98
C MET A 8 -12.66 -4.55 6.84
N SER A 9 -13.46 -4.12 7.81
CA SER A 9 -13.91 -2.73 7.89
C SER A 9 -12.82 -1.86 8.50
N SER A 10 -12.71 -0.63 8.03
CA SER A 10 -11.69 0.30 8.51
C SER A 10 -12.18 1.74 8.39
N PRO A 11 -11.45 2.72 8.97
CA PRO A 11 -11.77 4.14 8.77
C PRO A 11 -11.69 4.61 7.32
N VAL A 12 -11.06 3.85 6.44
CA VAL A 12 -10.96 4.15 5.00
C VAL A 12 -11.82 3.22 4.16
N GLY A 13 -12.85 2.62 4.75
CA GLY A 13 -13.78 1.72 4.07
C GLY A 13 -13.38 0.25 4.23
N ILE A 14 -14.04 -0.61 3.48
CA ILE A 14 -13.76 -2.04 3.50
C ILE A 14 -12.49 -2.30 2.71
N LEU A 15 -11.53 -2.96 3.35
CA LEU A 15 -10.28 -3.37 2.71
C LEU A 15 -10.35 -4.85 2.39
N LYS A 16 -9.89 -5.22 1.18
CA LYS A 16 -9.75 -6.62 0.78
C LYS A 16 -8.28 -7.01 0.89
N LEU A 17 -8.00 -7.98 1.73
CA LEU A 17 -6.65 -8.48 1.98
C LEU A 17 -6.47 -9.76 1.19
N VAL A 18 -5.38 -9.86 0.42
CA VAL A 18 -5.13 -11.00 -0.46
C VAL A 18 -3.75 -11.58 -0.18
N ALA A 19 -3.67 -12.89 -0.07
CA ALA A 19 -2.41 -13.60 0.20
C ALA A 19 -2.35 -14.92 -0.56
N HIS A 20 -1.13 -15.36 -0.89
CA HIS A 20 -0.90 -16.77 -1.20
C HIS A 20 -0.51 -17.50 0.11
N ASP A 21 -0.01 -18.72 0.03
CA ASP A 21 0.22 -19.55 1.23
C ASP A 21 1.18 -18.91 2.23
N HIS A 22 2.15 -18.12 1.78
CA HIS A 22 3.27 -17.67 2.60
C HIS A 22 3.42 -16.16 2.73
N ALA A 23 2.69 -15.36 1.95
CA ALA A 23 2.89 -13.92 1.96
C ALA A 23 1.66 -13.14 1.51
N LEU A 24 1.57 -11.90 1.98
CA LEU A 24 0.55 -10.95 1.54
C LEU A 24 0.91 -10.44 0.15
N VAL A 25 -0.07 -10.41 -0.76
CA VAL A 25 0.15 -9.94 -2.14
C VAL A 25 -0.62 -8.67 -2.47
N ALA A 26 -1.68 -8.36 -1.73
CA ALA A 26 -2.45 -7.13 -1.99
C ALA A 26 -3.26 -6.68 -0.78
N VAL A 27 -3.44 -5.37 -0.69
CA VAL A 27 -4.45 -4.71 0.14
C VAL A 27 -5.21 -3.79 -0.82
N LEU A 28 -6.46 -4.11 -1.10
CA LEU A 28 -7.26 -3.43 -2.11
C LEU A 28 -8.35 -2.58 -1.47
N TRP A 29 -8.72 -1.51 -2.15
CA TRP A 29 -9.73 -0.56 -1.70
C TRP A 29 -11.14 -1.08 -2.01
N GLU A 30 -12.15 -0.54 -1.31
CA GLU A 30 -13.54 -0.95 -1.46
C GLU A 30 -14.02 -0.78 -2.90
N ASN A 31 -13.68 0.35 -3.53
CA ASN A 31 -14.06 0.67 -4.92
C ASN A 31 -12.88 0.47 -5.86
N GLU A 32 -12.16 -0.63 -5.71
CA GLU A 32 -10.97 -0.92 -6.48
C GLU A 32 -11.25 -1.02 -7.97
N ASN A 33 -10.45 -0.29 -8.78
CA ASN A 33 -10.45 -0.49 -10.22
C ASN A 33 -9.80 -1.85 -10.52
N PRO A 34 -10.53 -2.82 -11.07
CA PRO A 34 -9.99 -4.18 -11.28
C PRO A 34 -8.82 -4.22 -12.26
N LYS A 35 -8.60 -3.13 -13.02
CA LYS A 35 -7.47 -3.06 -13.96
C LYS A 35 -6.19 -2.56 -13.31
N ARG A 36 -6.28 -1.94 -12.12
CA ARG A 36 -5.10 -1.40 -11.43
C ARG A 36 -4.21 -2.49 -10.87
N VAL A 37 -4.80 -3.47 -10.21
CA VAL A 37 -4.10 -4.65 -9.69
C VAL A 37 -4.82 -5.87 -10.22
N ARG A 38 -4.16 -6.60 -11.12
CA ARG A 38 -4.74 -7.79 -11.75
C ARG A 38 -4.32 -9.02 -10.96
N LEU A 39 -5.30 -9.73 -10.45
CA LEU A 39 -5.09 -10.93 -9.65
C LEU A 39 -5.81 -12.11 -10.29
N ALA A 40 -5.25 -13.31 -10.07
CA ALA A 40 -5.92 -14.55 -10.42
C ALA A 40 -7.17 -14.73 -9.56
N GLU A 41 -7.91 -15.80 -9.76
CA GLU A 41 -9.10 -16.10 -8.98
C GLU A 41 -8.82 -16.08 -7.49
N LEU A 42 -9.70 -15.43 -6.73
CA LEU A 42 -9.57 -15.32 -5.28
C LEU A 42 -10.59 -16.23 -4.61
N ILE A 43 -10.15 -16.92 -3.56
CA ILE A 43 -11.01 -17.77 -2.73
C ILE A 43 -11.08 -17.18 -1.33
N LYS A 44 -12.31 -16.96 -0.86
CA LYS A 44 -12.52 -16.41 0.49
C LYS A 44 -11.98 -17.38 1.55
N ASN A 45 -11.17 -16.88 2.47
CA ASN A 45 -10.61 -17.68 3.55
C ASN A 45 -10.40 -16.81 4.79
N ASN A 46 -11.35 -16.88 5.72
CA ASN A 46 -11.34 -16.07 6.94
C ASN A 46 -10.45 -16.68 8.05
N THR A 47 -9.73 -17.74 7.76
CA THR A 47 -8.84 -18.40 8.74
C THR A 47 -7.38 -18.46 8.28
N HIS A 48 -7.06 -17.87 7.15
CA HIS A 48 -5.70 -17.84 6.61
C HIS A 48 -4.76 -17.09 7.56
N PRO A 49 -3.67 -17.69 8.04
CA PRO A 49 -2.80 -17.06 9.04
C PRO A 49 -2.23 -15.71 8.63
N VAL A 50 -1.76 -15.57 7.38
CA VAL A 50 -1.21 -14.30 6.89
C VAL A 50 -2.30 -13.23 6.87
N LEU A 51 -3.50 -13.57 6.43
CA LEU A 51 -4.62 -12.61 6.37
C LEU A 51 -5.07 -12.18 7.76
N LEU A 52 -5.14 -13.11 8.71
CA LEU A 52 -5.52 -12.80 10.09
C LEU A 52 -4.48 -11.88 10.73
N GLU A 53 -3.19 -12.14 10.54
CA GLU A 53 -2.14 -11.29 11.09
C GLU A 53 -2.15 -9.91 10.44
N THR A 54 -2.39 -9.85 9.13
CA THR A 54 -2.52 -8.57 8.41
C THR A 54 -3.68 -7.74 8.96
N ALA A 55 -4.85 -8.36 9.12
CA ALA A 55 -6.01 -7.67 9.68
C ALA A 55 -5.75 -7.15 11.08
N LYS A 56 -5.10 -7.95 11.91
CA LYS A 56 -4.72 -7.55 13.27
C LYS A 56 -3.80 -6.33 13.26
N GLN A 57 -2.76 -6.35 12.43
CA GLN A 57 -1.78 -5.26 12.39
C GLN A 57 -2.39 -3.99 11.80
N LEU A 58 -3.24 -4.11 10.78
CA LEU A 58 -3.96 -2.94 10.24
C LEU A 58 -4.89 -2.34 11.29
N ASP A 59 -5.60 -3.18 12.04
CA ASP A 59 -6.47 -2.69 13.11
C ASP A 59 -5.68 -1.94 14.18
N GLU A 60 -4.54 -2.47 14.59
CA GLU A 60 -3.64 -1.82 15.53
C GLU A 60 -3.12 -0.48 14.98
N TYR A 61 -2.81 -0.44 13.69
CA TYR A 61 -2.38 0.79 13.02
C TYR A 61 -3.49 1.85 13.06
N PHE A 62 -4.72 1.49 12.72
CA PHE A 62 -5.86 2.42 12.74
C PHE A 62 -6.20 2.90 14.16
N GLN A 63 -5.88 2.12 15.17
CA GLN A 63 -6.08 2.51 16.58
C GLN A 63 -4.92 3.34 17.14
N GLY A 64 -3.90 3.62 16.33
CA GLY A 64 -2.74 4.38 16.78
C GLY A 64 -1.77 3.58 17.65
N LYS A 65 -1.88 2.25 17.64
CA LYS A 65 -1.07 1.35 18.49
C LYS A 65 0.13 0.76 17.76
N ARG A 66 0.21 0.95 16.44
CA ARG A 66 1.28 0.37 15.62
C ARG A 66 1.75 1.38 14.59
N THR A 67 3.08 1.50 14.45
CA THR A 67 3.70 2.40 13.46
C THR A 67 4.46 1.65 12.38
N GLN A 68 4.72 0.37 12.56
CA GLN A 68 5.44 -0.48 11.61
C GLN A 68 4.72 -1.80 11.44
N PHE A 69 4.78 -2.34 10.23
CA PHE A 69 4.20 -3.64 9.92
C PHE A 69 5.28 -4.70 9.86
N ASP A 70 4.98 -5.88 10.38
CA ASP A 70 5.86 -7.05 10.36
C ASP A 70 5.10 -8.19 9.68
N LEU A 71 5.13 -8.19 8.36
CA LEU A 71 4.38 -9.12 7.53
C LEU A 71 5.24 -9.60 6.36
N PRO A 72 5.11 -10.86 5.97
CA PRO A 72 5.74 -11.33 4.74
C PRO A 72 5.00 -10.71 3.54
N LEU A 73 5.73 -10.01 2.68
CA LEU A 73 5.17 -9.34 1.51
C LEU A 73 5.74 -9.95 0.23
N ASP A 74 4.87 -10.10 -0.77
CA ASP A 74 5.29 -10.55 -2.09
C ASP A 74 4.72 -9.61 -3.14
N PHE A 75 5.55 -8.71 -3.63
CA PHE A 75 5.18 -7.75 -4.68
C PHE A 75 5.33 -8.38 -6.06
N ALA A 76 4.23 -8.46 -6.80
CA ALA A 76 4.25 -8.89 -8.20
C ALA A 76 4.25 -7.65 -9.09
N GLY A 77 5.34 -7.45 -9.83
CA GLY A 77 5.47 -6.30 -10.72
C GLY A 77 6.81 -6.31 -11.44
N THR A 78 7.05 -5.28 -12.25
CA THR A 78 8.32 -5.13 -12.98
C THR A 78 9.46 -4.83 -11.99
N GLU A 79 10.69 -4.99 -12.46
CA GLU A 79 11.86 -4.66 -11.65
C GLU A 79 11.82 -3.21 -11.17
N PHE A 80 11.46 -2.28 -12.06
CA PHE A 80 11.33 -0.86 -11.70
C PHE A 80 10.25 -0.63 -10.65
N GLN A 81 9.07 -1.23 -10.84
CA GLN A 81 7.98 -1.11 -9.88
C GLN A 81 8.40 -1.64 -8.51
N GLN A 82 9.07 -2.78 -8.47
CA GLN A 82 9.54 -3.35 -7.20
C GLN A 82 10.54 -2.43 -6.50
N LYS A 83 11.43 -1.77 -7.25
CA LYS A 83 12.35 -0.78 -6.65
C LYS A 83 11.59 0.37 -6.01
N VAL A 84 10.55 0.88 -6.68
CA VAL A 84 9.72 1.95 -6.12
C VAL A 84 9.01 1.48 -4.86
N TRP A 85 8.38 0.31 -4.89
CA TRP A 85 7.63 -0.19 -3.75
C TRP A 85 8.54 -0.52 -2.55
N GLN A 86 9.75 -1.02 -2.80
CA GLN A 86 10.74 -1.21 -1.73
C GLN A 86 11.16 0.13 -1.11
N ALA A 87 11.30 1.17 -1.94
CA ALA A 87 11.61 2.51 -1.43
C ALA A 87 10.47 3.04 -0.55
N LEU A 88 9.22 2.77 -0.90
CA LEU A 88 8.07 3.18 -0.07
C LEU A 88 8.17 2.61 1.35
N LEU A 89 8.62 1.36 1.47
CA LEU A 89 8.76 0.71 2.78
C LEU A 89 9.76 1.41 3.70
N THR A 90 10.63 2.25 3.15
CA THR A 90 11.63 3.00 3.94
C THR A 90 11.11 4.33 4.47
N ILE A 91 9.92 4.77 4.06
CA ILE A 91 9.36 6.03 4.54
C ILE A 91 8.78 5.82 5.93
N PRO A 92 9.34 6.48 6.97
CA PRO A 92 8.85 6.27 8.33
C PRO A 92 7.43 6.78 8.55
N PHE A 93 6.76 6.19 9.52
CA PHE A 93 5.48 6.69 10.02
C PHE A 93 5.62 8.17 10.39
N GLY A 94 4.66 8.99 9.94
CA GLY A 94 4.66 10.41 10.25
C GLY A 94 5.53 11.27 9.35
N GLU A 95 6.14 10.69 8.31
CA GLU A 95 6.96 11.42 7.35
C GLU A 95 6.41 11.29 5.94
N THR A 96 6.78 12.23 5.08
CA THR A 96 6.42 12.19 3.66
C THR A 96 7.67 12.31 2.80
N ARG A 97 7.54 11.89 1.56
CA ARG A 97 8.57 12.08 0.52
C ARG A 97 7.88 12.58 -0.74
N SER A 98 8.60 13.37 -1.53
CA SER A 98 8.11 13.75 -2.85
C SER A 98 8.43 12.63 -3.86
N TYR A 99 7.74 12.66 -5.00
CA TYR A 99 8.06 11.72 -6.10
C TYR A 99 9.52 11.87 -6.55
N LYS A 100 10.03 13.11 -6.55
CA LYS A 100 11.43 13.39 -6.89
C LYS A 100 12.38 12.73 -5.91
N GLU A 101 12.09 12.82 -4.61
CA GLU A 101 12.93 12.19 -3.58
C GLU A 101 12.97 10.66 -3.74
N ILE A 102 11.86 10.04 -4.09
CA ILE A 102 11.84 8.60 -4.37
C ILE A 102 12.66 8.29 -5.62
N ALA A 103 12.55 9.10 -6.68
CA ALA A 103 13.35 8.93 -7.89
C ALA A 103 14.85 9.02 -7.59
N GLU A 104 15.25 9.97 -6.77
CA GLU A 104 16.63 10.11 -6.32
C GLU A 104 17.09 8.90 -5.53
N GLN A 105 16.26 8.41 -4.61
CA GLN A 105 16.59 7.27 -3.76
C GLN A 105 16.85 6.01 -4.57
N ILE A 106 16.06 5.75 -5.62
CA ILE A 106 16.23 4.57 -6.46
C ILE A 106 17.31 4.75 -7.53
N GLY A 107 17.99 5.91 -7.54
CA GLY A 107 19.11 6.17 -8.44
C GLY A 107 18.69 6.57 -9.86
N ASN A 108 17.48 7.10 -10.04
CA ASN A 108 16.96 7.49 -11.35
C ASN A 108 16.21 8.81 -11.27
N VAL A 109 16.95 9.92 -11.15
CA VAL A 109 16.40 11.25 -10.92
C VAL A 109 15.47 11.75 -12.03
N LYS A 110 15.58 11.17 -13.23
CA LYS A 110 14.74 11.57 -14.38
C LYS A 110 13.43 10.79 -14.44
N ALA A 111 13.24 9.80 -13.58
CA ALA A 111 12.09 8.89 -13.62
C ALA A 111 10.92 9.34 -12.76
N VAL A 112 10.76 10.63 -12.50
CA VAL A 112 9.71 11.14 -11.58
C VAL A 112 8.31 10.70 -12.00
N ARG A 113 8.00 10.80 -13.31
CA ARG A 113 6.69 10.36 -13.81
C ARG A 113 6.48 8.85 -13.68
N ALA A 114 7.53 8.08 -13.99
CA ALA A 114 7.47 6.61 -13.86
C ALA A 114 7.32 6.19 -12.39
N VAL A 115 7.95 6.93 -11.48
CA VAL A 115 7.78 6.72 -10.04
C VAL A 115 6.32 6.97 -9.65
N GLY A 116 5.73 8.06 -10.14
CA GLY A 116 4.31 8.35 -9.89
C GLY A 116 3.39 7.24 -10.38
N ALA A 117 3.65 6.75 -11.60
CA ALA A 117 2.86 5.64 -12.16
C ALA A 117 3.01 4.36 -11.34
N ALA A 118 4.24 4.01 -10.94
CA ALA A 118 4.50 2.83 -10.11
C ALA A 118 3.86 2.97 -8.73
N ASN A 119 3.91 4.17 -8.14
CA ASN A 119 3.26 4.45 -6.86
C ASN A 119 1.75 4.18 -6.96
N GLY A 120 1.11 4.61 -8.05
CA GLY A 120 -0.30 4.37 -8.30
C GLY A 120 -0.67 2.90 -8.53
N LYS A 121 0.30 2.07 -8.88
CA LYS A 121 0.12 0.63 -9.12
C LYS A 121 0.48 -0.23 -7.91
N ASN A 122 0.87 0.37 -6.79
CA ASN A 122 1.23 -0.36 -5.58
C ASN A 122 0.09 -1.32 -5.18
N PRO A 123 0.33 -2.63 -5.17
CA PRO A 123 -0.73 -3.59 -4.83
C PRO A 123 -0.98 -3.74 -3.32
N ILE A 124 -0.01 -3.34 -2.48
CA ILE A 124 -0.11 -3.53 -1.03
C ILE A 124 -0.23 -2.16 -0.36
N SER A 125 -1.38 -1.50 -0.60
CA SER A 125 -1.64 -0.17 -0.07
C SER A 125 -1.56 -0.14 1.47
N ILE A 126 -1.24 0.99 2.04
CA ILE A 126 -1.11 1.28 3.46
C ILE A 126 0.17 0.66 4.05
N ILE A 127 0.39 -0.63 3.89
CA ILE A 127 1.57 -1.34 4.40
C ILE A 127 2.82 -0.89 3.65
N ALA A 128 2.76 -0.88 2.31
CA ALA A 128 3.72 -0.14 1.50
C ALA A 128 3.13 1.26 1.34
N PRO A 129 3.65 2.27 2.06
CA PRO A 129 2.91 3.49 2.32
C PRO A 129 2.93 4.50 1.16
N CYS A 130 2.29 4.15 0.06
CA CYS A 130 2.17 5.04 -1.08
C CYS A 130 1.45 6.35 -0.74
N HIS A 131 0.63 6.37 0.33
CA HIS A 131 -0.01 7.59 0.82
C HIS A 131 1.00 8.62 1.38
N ARG A 132 2.21 8.20 1.72
CA ARG A 132 3.27 9.09 2.23
C ARG A 132 4.04 9.78 1.11
N VAL A 133 3.71 9.51 -0.16
CA VAL A 133 4.32 10.21 -1.29
C VAL A 133 3.38 11.33 -1.73
N VAL A 134 3.91 12.55 -1.75
CA VAL A 134 3.15 13.78 -2.03
C VAL A 134 3.84 14.60 -3.12
N GLY A 135 3.17 15.62 -3.64
CA GLY A 135 3.78 16.54 -4.61
C GLY A 135 4.94 17.32 -3.98
N ALA A 136 5.82 17.87 -4.82
CA ALA A 136 7.01 18.58 -4.36
C ALA A 136 6.69 19.77 -3.44
N ASP A 137 5.50 20.32 -3.55
CA ASP A 137 5.00 21.42 -2.71
C ASP A 137 4.20 20.93 -1.49
N GLY A 138 4.21 19.63 -1.21
CA GLY A 138 3.46 19.01 -0.12
C GLY A 138 1.99 18.78 -0.43
N LYS A 139 1.52 19.09 -1.65
CA LYS A 139 0.12 18.89 -2.01
C LYS A 139 -0.23 17.43 -2.19
N LEU A 140 -1.47 17.07 -1.82
CA LEU A 140 -2.02 15.76 -2.11
C LEU A 140 -2.28 15.64 -3.60
N VAL A 141 -1.68 14.65 -4.24
CA VAL A 141 -1.90 14.33 -5.64
C VAL A 141 -2.41 12.90 -5.76
N GLY A 142 -2.97 12.53 -6.89
CA GLY A 142 -3.68 11.30 -7.15
C GLY A 142 -3.37 10.10 -6.22
N PHE A 143 -4.40 9.35 -5.85
CA PHE A 143 -4.26 8.21 -4.96
C PHE A 143 -5.30 7.17 -5.32
N ALA A 144 -4.89 5.89 -5.38
CA ALA A 144 -5.78 4.79 -5.79
C ALA A 144 -6.99 4.64 -4.87
N GLY A 145 -6.81 4.90 -3.57
CA GLY A 145 -7.90 4.86 -2.60
C GLY A 145 -8.73 6.14 -2.51
N GLY A 146 -8.40 7.17 -3.32
CA GLY A 146 -9.05 8.46 -3.30
C GLY A 146 -8.36 9.45 -2.36
N LEU A 147 -8.42 10.74 -2.70
CA LEU A 147 -7.75 11.78 -1.92
C LEU A 147 -8.30 11.89 -0.49
N ASP A 148 -9.59 11.65 -0.28
CA ASP A 148 -10.17 11.67 1.06
C ASP A 148 -9.54 10.60 1.95
N ASN A 149 -9.33 9.40 1.43
CA ASN A 149 -8.68 8.32 2.19
C ASN A 149 -7.20 8.61 2.41
N LYS A 150 -6.53 9.20 1.43
CA LYS A 150 -5.14 9.65 1.61
C LYS A 150 -5.04 10.64 2.75
N ASP A 151 -5.94 11.63 2.80
CA ASP A 151 -5.99 12.63 3.86
C ASP A 151 -6.24 11.98 5.23
N VAL A 152 -7.17 11.02 5.32
CA VAL A 152 -7.43 10.28 6.56
C VAL A 152 -6.17 9.60 7.06
N LEU A 153 -5.43 8.91 6.18
CA LEU A 153 -4.19 8.21 6.56
C LEU A 153 -3.12 9.18 7.04
N LEU A 154 -2.93 10.31 6.34
CA LEU A 154 -1.92 11.30 6.73
C LEU A 154 -2.27 11.92 8.08
N LYS A 155 -3.54 12.26 8.31
CA LYS A 155 -3.99 12.81 9.59
C LYS A 155 -3.86 11.81 10.73
N LEU A 156 -4.13 10.54 10.46
CA LEU A 156 -3.92 9.47 11.43
C LEU A 156 -2.44 9.44 11.87
N GLU A 157 -1.53 9.66 10.94
CA GLU A 157 -0.09 9.71 11.20
C GLU A 157 0.39 11.08 11.68
N LYS A 158 -0.52 12.02 11.88
CA LYS A 158 -0.23 13.38 12.38
C LYS A 158 0.66 14.21 11.45
N ILE A 159 0.43 14.06 10.17
CA ILE A 159 1.13 14.84 9.15
C ILE A 159 0.30 16.07 8.75
#